data_25e4b5d6907d4854ca0486d433e16b0d
#
_entry.id   25e4b5d6907d4854ca0486d433e16b0d
#
_cell.length_a   1.000
_cell.length_b   1.000
_cell.length_c   1.000
_cell.angle_alpha   90.00
_cell.angle_beta   90.00
_cell.angle_gamma   90.00
#
_symmetry.space_group_name_H-M   'P 1'
#
loop_
_entity.id
_entity.type
_entity.pdbx_description
1 polymer ?
#
loop_
_entity_poly.entity_id
_entity_poly.type
_entity_poly.pdbx_seq_one_letter_code
_entity_poly.pdbx_strand_id
1 'polypeptide(L)'
;MLNVLWWLITVEALGLAVFPLAFYLLRRLPDRGFSVTKPLGILLVGYIAWILGALNIVPAIRVSLIVIVLLVASVSAWVAWTHRVELKKFVMAERRTLIAAEIIFLVMFLGWAMFRSYDPAIDHTEQPMDFAFFNASIEATSGQ
;
A
#
# COMPACT_ATOMS: atom_id res chain seq x y z
N MET A 1 -12.40 -1.71 15.85
CA MET A 1 -10.96 -1.92 16.13
C MET A 1 -10.34 -3.02 15.25
N LEU A 2 -10.97 -4.17 15.06
CA LEU A 2 -10.42 -5.26 14.22
C LEU A 2 -10.12 -4.79 12.78
N ASN A 3 -11.02 -4.01 12.17
CA ASN A 3 -10.82 -3.50 10.80
C ASN A 3 -9.63 -2.54 10.67
N VAL A 4 -9.36 -1.72 11.70
CA VAL A 4 -8.20 -0.81 11.70
C VAL A 4 -6.89 -1.61 11.71
N LEU A 5 -6.84 -2.69 12.50
CA LEU A 5 -5.67 -3.57 12.55
C LEU A 5 -5.45 -4.30 11.20
N TRP A 6 -6.52 -4.80 10.58
CA TRP A 6 -6.41 -5.42 9.25
C TRP A 6 -5.91 -4.43 8.19
N TRP A 7 -6.39 -3.18 8.23
CA TRP A 7 -5.90 -2.13 7.36
C TRP A 7 -4.43 -1.82 7.60
N LEU A 8 -4.03 -1.66 8.85
CA LEU A 8 -2.63 -1.44 9.21
C LEU A 8 -1.74 -2.58 8.69
N ILE A 9 -2.10 -3.84 8.97
CA ILE A 9 -1.35 -5.01 8.49
C ILE A 9 -1.25 -5.03 6.97
N THR A 10 -2.33 -4.71 6.26
CA THR A 10 -2.34 -4.69 4.79
C THR A 10 -1.41 -3.61 4.25
N VAL A 11 -1.47 -2.40 4.79
CA VAL A 11 -0.62 -1.28 4.36
C VAL A 11 0.85 -1.56 4.66
N GLU A 12 1.16 -2.13 5.83
CA GLU A 12 2.52 -2.55 6.19
C GLU A 12 3.04 -3.65 5.26
N ALA A 13 2.25 -4.67 5.02
CA ALA A 13 2.62 -5.78 4.14
C ALA A 13 2.90 -5.30 2.71
N LEU A 14 2.06 -4.40 2.17
CA LEU A 14 2.28 -3.79 0.86
C LEU A 14 3.54 -2.92 0.83
N GLY A 15 3.75 -2.10 1.87
CA GLY A 15 4.94 -1.27 2.01
C GLY A 15 6.22 -2.09 2.04
N LEU A 16 6.25 -3.14 2.86
CA LEU A 16 7.38 -4.06 2.95
C LEU A 16 7.61 -4.84 1.65
N ALA A 17 6.54 -5.30 1.00
CA ALA A 17 6.62 -6.01 -0.27
C ALA A 17 7.21 -5.14 -1.39
N VAL A 18 6.92 -3.83 -1.40
CA VAL A 18 7.37 -2.90 -2.45
C VAL A 18 8.70 -2.24 -2.10
N PHE A 19 9.14 -2.28 -0.83
CA PHE A 19 10.36 -1.59 -0.39
C PHE A 19 11.61 -1.94 -1.23
N PRO A 20 11.95 -3.19 -1.54
CA PRO A 20 13.13 -3.49 -2.37
C PRO A 20 13.07 -2.86 -3.76
N LEU A 21 11.88 -2.78 -4.35
CA LEU A 21 11.66 -2.14 -5.64
C LEU A 21 11.86 -0.62 -5.52
N ALA A 22 11.26 0.02 -4.50
CA ALA A 22 11.44 1.43 -4.21
C ALA A 22 12.92 1.75 -3.93
N PHE A 23 13.60 0.94 -3.12
CA PHE A 23 15.03 1.04 -2.83
C PHE A 23 15.91 1.08 -4.09
N TYR A 24 15.57 0.31 -5.10
CA TYR A 24 16.28 0.28 -6.36
C TYR A 24 15.92 1.47 -7.27
N LEU A 25 14.64 1.79 -7.40
CA LEU A 25 14.16 2.85 -8.29
C LEU A 25 14.43 4.25 -7.73
N LEU A 26 14.27 4.44 -6.42
CA LEU A 26 14.37 5.74 -5.74
C LEU A 26 15.73 5.93 -5.04
N ARG A 27 16.78 5.35 -5.56
CA ARG A 27 18.13 5.40 -4.96
C ARG A 27 18.72 6.81 -4.81
N ARG A 28 18.10 7.82 -5.43
CA ARG A 28 18.50 9.23 -5.30
C ARG A 28 17.93 9.90 -4.04
N LEU A 29 16.92 9.30 -3.40
CA LEU A 29 16.35 9.80 -2.15
C LEU A 29 17.23 9.37 -0.97
N PRO A 30 17.31 10.19 0.09
CA PRO A 30 18.11 9.88 1.29
C PRO A 30 17.69 8.57 1.95
N ASP A 31 16.36 8.33 2.04
CA ASP A 31 15.76 7.14 2.62
C ASP A 31 15.47 6.04 1.57
N ARG A 32 15.95 6.24 0.33
CA ARG A 32 15.72 5.36 -0.82
C ARG A 32 14.25 4.99 -1.00
N GLY A 33 13.37 5.91 -0.67
CA GLY A 33 11.94 5.79 -0.84
C GLY A 33 11.22 4.98 0.24
N PHE A 34 11.85 4.67 1.36
CA PHE A 34 11.22 3.92 2.45
C PHE A 34 9.93 4.61 2.94
N SER A 35 9.99 5.92 3.19
CA SER A 35 8.84 6.70 3.70
C SER A 35 7.61 6.67 2.76
N VAL A 36 7.82 6.43 1.46
CA VAL A 36 6.74 6.40 0.46
C VAL A 36 6.35 5.00 0.02
N THR A 37 6.95 3.95 0.58
CA THR A 37 6.67 2.56 0.17
C THR A 37 5.23 2.15 0.36
N LYS A 38 4.59 2.59 1.44
CA LYS A 38 3.20 2.27 1.76
C LYS A 38 2.21 2.85 0.75
N PRO A 39 2.19 4.17 0.50
CA PRO A 39 1.35 4.72 -0.57
C PRO A 39 1.76 4.22 -1.95
N LEU A 40 3.04 4.00 -2.20
CA LEU A 40 3.52 3.45 -3.47
C LEU A 40 3.02 2.01 -3.69
N GLY A 41 2.97 1.19 -2.65
CA GLY A 41 2.44 -0.17 -2.72
C GLY A 41 0.96 -0.19 -3.09
N ILE A 42 0.16 0.64 -2.43
CA ILE A 42 -1.28 0.78 -2.73
C ILE A 42 -1.47 1.29 -4.17
N LEU A 43 -0.74 2.35 -4.56
CA LEU A 43 -0.82 2.94 -5.89
C LEU A 43 -0.43 1.93 -6.98
N LEU A 44 0.68 1.22 -6.80
CA LEU A 44 1.19 0.29 -7.80
C LEU A 44 0.22 -0.88 -8.03
N VAL A 45 -0.25 -1.50 -6.95
CA VAL A 45 -1.21 -2.61 -7.02
C VAL A 45 -2.54 -2.13 -7.60
N GLY A 46 -3.06 -0.99 -7.11
CA GLY A 46 -4.31 -0.41 -7.59
C GLY A 46 -4.23 -0.01 -9.07
N TYR A 47 -3.13 0.61 -9.49
CA TYR A 47 -2.94 1.02 -10.88
C TYR A 47 -2.85 -0.17 -11.85
N ILE A 48 -2.09 -1.22 -11.47
CA ILE A 48 -2.01 -2.45 -12.28
C ILE A 48 -3.39 -3.11 -12.37
N ALA A 49 -4.11 -3.21 -11.24
CA ALA A 49 -5.44 -3.80 -11.21
C ALA A 49 -6.43 -3.01 -12.08
N TRP A 50 -6.36 -1.66 -12.01
CA TRP A 50 -7.21 -0.79 -12.82
C TRP A 50 -6.94 -0.95 -14.32
N ILE A 51 -5.67 -0.93 -14.75
CA ILE A 51 -5.31 -1.12 -16.17
C ILE A 51 -5.78 -2.49 -16.68
N LEU A 52 -5.49 -3.56 -15.94
CA LEU A 52 -5.85 -4.91 -16.36
C LEU A 52 -7.37 -5.11 -16.43
N GLY A 53 -8.11 -4.49 -15.49
CA GLY A 53 -9.56 -4.45 -15.51
C GLY A 53 -10.12 -3.64 -16.68
N ALA A 54 -9.58 -2.43 -16.92
CA ALA A 54 -10.00 -1.57 -18.04
C ALA A 54 -9.76 -2.21 -19.41
N LEU A 55 -8.72 -3.02 -19.55
CA LEU A 55 -8.42 -3.78 -20.76
C LEU A 55 -9.18 -5.12 -20.85
N ASN A 56 -10.05 -5.43 -19.89
CA ASN A 56 -10.76 -6.71 -19.78
C ASN A 56 -9.84 -7.95 -19.82
N ILE A 57 -8.57 -7.81 -19.39
CA ILE A 57 -7.60 -8.91 -19.32
C ILE A 57 -7.88 -9.79 -18.10
N VAL A 58 -8.27 -9.16 -16.98
CA VAL A 58 -8.49 -9.85 -15.71
C VAL A 58 -9.74 -9.27 -15.05
N PRO A 59 -10.66 -10.14 -14.59
CA PRO A 59 -11.85 -9.68 -13.87
C PRO A 59 -11.45 -8.98 -12.56
N ALA A 60 -12.19 -7.94 -12.18
CA ALA A 60 -11.96 -7.17 -10.97
C ALA A 60 -12.44 -7.91 -9.71
N ILE A 61 -11.86 -9.08 -9.43
CA ILE A 61 -12.19 -9.93 -8.29
C ILE A 61 -11.03 -10.01 -7.29
N ARG A 62 -11.31 -10.44 -6.06
CA ARG A 62 -10.29 -10.58 -5.00
C ARG A 62 -9.08 -11.43 -5.40
N VAL A 63 -9.35 -12.52 -6.16
CA VAL A 63 -8.27 -13.42 -6.62
C VAL A 63 -7.29 -12.68 -7.52
N SER A 64 -7.78 -11.84 -8.42
CA SER A 64 -6.95 -11.02 -9.31
C SER A 64 -6.05 -10.06 -8.53
N LEU A 65 -6.60 -9.39 -7.51
CA LEU A 65 -5.82 -8.52 -6.63
C LEU A 65 -4.71 -9.28 -5.90
N ILE A 66 -5.02 -10.47 -5.37
CA ILE A 66 -4.02 -11.32 -4.71
C ILE A 66 -2.92 -11.72 -5.69
N VAL A 67 -3.25 -12.11 -6.90
CA VAL A 67 -2.27 -12.47 -7.94
C VAL A 67 -1.38 -11.27 -8.28
N ILE A 68 -1.96 -10.07 -8.43
CA ILE A 68 -1.19 -8.85 -8.71
C ILE A 68 -0.23 -8.55 -7.55
N VAL A 69 -0.70 -8.63 -6.30
CA VAL A 69 0.15 -8.43 -5.12
C VAL A 69 1.31 -9.43 -5.10
N LEU A 70 1.03 -10.71 -5.37
CA LEU A 70 2.05 -11.76 -5.42
C LEU A 70 3.06 -11.54 -6.56
N LEU A 71 2.62 -11.06 -7.73
CA LEU A 71 3.51 -10.71 -8.83
C LEU A 71 4.42 -9.54 -8.45
N VAL A 72 3.87 -8.46 -7.90
CA VAL A 72 4.65 -7.31 -7.44
C VAL A 72 5.64 -7.72 -6.35
N ALA A 73 5.20 -8.52 -5.37
CA ALA A 73 6.05 -9.03 -4.32
C ALA A 73 7.17 -9.94 -4.87
N SER A 74 6.89 -10.77 -5.87
CA SER A 74 7.87 -11.66 -6.50
C SER A 74 8.96 -10.87 -7.23
N VAL A 75 8.57 -9.85 -8.01
CA VAL A 75 9.52 -8.94 -8.68
C VAL A 75 10.38 -8.21 -7.65
N SER A 76 9.75 -7.70 -6.60
CA SER A 76 10.44 -7.00 -5.53
C SER A 76 11.40 -7.92 -4.76
N ALA A 77 10.99 -9.17 -4.49
CA ALA A 77 11.85 -10.18 -3.87
C ALA A 77 13.05 -10.55 -4.75
N TRP A 78 12.85 -10.62 -6.05
CA TRP A 78 13.97 -10.83 -6.99
C TRP A 78 14.97 -9.66 -6.96
N VAL A 79 14.49 -8.41 -6.93
CA VAL A 79 15.33 -7.21 -6.74
C VAL A 79 16.05 -7.26 -5.40
N ALA A 80 15.36 -7.63 -4.32
CA ALA A 80 15.95 -7.81 -2.99
C ALA A 80 17.07 -8.85 -2.99
N TRP A 81 16.87 -9.97 -3.66
CA TRP A 81 17.87 -11.04 -3.78
C TRP A 81 19.12 -10.57 -4.52
N THR A 82 18.91 -9.88 -5.66
CA THR A 82 20.01 -9.37 -6.50
C THR A 82 20.83 -8.30 -5.78
N HIS A 83 20.18 -7.41 -5.02
CA HIS A 83 20.82 -6.30 -4.30
C HIS A 83 20.93 -6.52 -2.78
N ARG A 84 20.84 -7.77 -2.32
CA ARG A 84 20.77 -8.13 -0.87
C ARG A 84 21.87 -7.53 -0.01
N VAL A 85 23.09 -7.45 -0.51
CA VAL A 85 24.24 -6.92 0.24
C VAL A 85 24.10 -5.41 0.42
N GLU A 86 23.72 -4.70 -0.63
CA GLU A 86 23.52 -3.25 -0.61
C GLU A 86 22.31 -2.90 0.25
N LEU A 87 21.19 -3.61 0.08
CA LEU A 87 19.97 -3.44 0.87
C LEU A 87 20.25 -3.64 2.37
N LYS A 88 20.96 -4.72 2.74
CA LYS A 88 21.31 -5.00 4.13
C LYS A 88 22.20 -3.90 4.72
N LYS A 89 23.22 -3.47 3.98
CA LYS A 89 24.11 -2.36 4.41
C LYS A 89 23.33 -1.07 4.64
N PHE A 90 22.41 -0.74 3.72
CA PHE A 90 21.57 0.45 3.83
C PHE A 90 20.66 0.38 5.06
N VAL A 91 19.91 -0.73 5.24
CA VAL A 91 19.02 -0.89 6.39
C VAL A 91 19.79 -0.80 7.72
N MET A 92 21.01 -1.34 7.79
CA MET A 92 21.83 -1.26 8.98
C MET A 92 22.37 0.15 9.22
N ALA A 93 22.77 0.85 8.17
CA ALA A 93 23.30 2.22 8.25
C ALA A 93 22.20 3.22 8.63
N GLU A 94 21.05 3.14 7.99
CA GLU A 94 19.95 4.10 8.12
C GLU A 94 18.85 3.66 9.10
N ARG A 95 19.10 2.63 9.90
CA ARG A 95 18.10 2.04 10.82
C ARG A 95 17.35 3.07 11.68
N ARG A 96 18.04 4.13 12.13
CA ARG A 96 17.44 5.19 12.95
C ARG A 96 16.41 5.99 12.15
N THR A 97 16.74 6.36 10.92
CA THR A 97 15.88 7.09 10.01
C THR A 97 14.66 6.25 9.63
N LEU A 98 14.88 4.95 9.33
CA LEU A 98 13.79 4.03 8.99
C LEU A 98 12.83 3.82 10.17
N ILE A 99 13.36 3.61 11.39
CA ILE A 99 12.55 3.47 12.61
C ILE A 99 11.79 4.77 12.90
N ALA A 100 12.42 5.93 12.76
CA ALA A 100 11.76 7.21 12.97
C ALA A 100 10.60 7.42 11.97
N ALA A 101 10.82 7.13 10.70
CA ALA A 101 9.77 7.19 9.67
C ALA A 101 8.60 6.25 10.01
N GLU A 102 8.90 5.04 10.49
CA GLU A 102 7.89 4.07 10.90
C GLU A 102 7.08 4.52 12.12
N ILE A 103 7.76 5.06 13.13
CA ILE A 103 7.09 5.60 14.32
C ILE A 103 6.17 6.76 13.93
N ILE A 104 6.63 7.68 13.08
CA ILE A 104 5.82 8.80 12.60
C ILE A 104 4.58 8.28 11.87
N PHE A 105 4.75 7.31 10.97
CA PHE A 105 3.63 6.69 10.27
C PHE A 105 2.62 6.07 11.24
N LEU A 106 3.08 5.26 12.19
CA LEU A 106 2.21 4.60 13.17
C LEU A 106 1.46 5.62 14.05
N VAL A 107 2.15 6.65 14.53
CA VAL A 107 1.52 7.72 15.33
C VAL A 107 0.44 8.44 14.53
N MET A 108 0.73 8.80 13.27
CA MET A 108 -0.23 9.49 12.41
C MET A 108 -1.40 8.58 12.03
N PHE A 109 -1.14 7.31 11.69
CA PHE A 109 -2.17 6.33 11.34
C PHE A 109 -3.12 6.05 12.52
N LEU A 110 -2.56 5.76 13.70
CA LEU A 110 -3.36 5.47 14.90
C LEU A 110 -4.06 6.73 15.42
N GLY A 111 -3.40 7.88 15.37
CA GLY A 111 -4.01 9.18 15.73
C GLY A 111 -5.19 9.50 14.82
N TRP A 112 -5.06 9.31 13.51
CA TRP A 112 -6.16 9.47 12.56
C TRP A 112 -7.30 8.48 12.80
N ALA A 113 -6.97 7.20 13.02
CA ALA A 113 -7.95 6.17 13.32
C ALA A 113 -8.72 6.47 14.62
N MET A 114 -8.01 6.97 15.65
CA MET A 114 -8.61 7.41 16.89
C MET A 114 -9.53 8.62 16.66
N PHE A 115 -9.04 9.66 15.98
CA PHE A 115 -9.85 10.83 15.63
C PHE A 115 -11.13 10.44 14.89
N ARG A 116 -11.00 9.55 13.88
CA ARG A 116 -12.15 9.08 13.10
C ARG A 116 -13.13 8.21 13.90
N SER A 117 -12.69 7.61 15.01
CA SER A 117 -13.57 6.83 15.89
C SER A 117 -14.57 7.69 16.69
N TYR A 118 -14.25 8.97 16.89
CA TYR A 118 -15.15 9.92 17.56
C TYR A 118 -16.28 10.43 16.65
N ASP A 119 -16.05 10.43 15.35
CA ASP A 119 -17.02 10.85 14.35
C ASP A 119 -17.04 9.85 13.17
N PRO A 120 -17.72 8.71 13.35
CA PRO A 120 -17.79 7.66 12.33
C PRO A 120 -18.78 7.96 11.21
N ALA A 121 -19.56 9.04 11.32
CA ALA A 121 -20.57 9.39 10.33
C ALA A 121 -19.95 9.70 8.96
N ILE A 122 -20.65 9.30 7.89
CA ILE A 122 -20.25 9.52 6.49
C ILE A 122 -21.17 10.60 5.90
N ASP A 123 -21.35 11.69 6.64
CA ASP A 123 -22.32 12.75 6.31
C ASP A 123 -21.66 14.13 6.09
N HIS A 124 -20.32 14.20 6.21
CA HIS A 124 -19.57 15.43 6.05
C HIS A 124 -18.98 15.57 4.64
N THR A 125 -19.12 16.76 4.06
CA THR A 125 -18.52 17.19 2.79
C THR A 125 -18.81 16.23 1.61
N GLU A 126 -17.79 15.72 0.94
CA GLU A 126 -17.91 14.85 -0.23
C GLU A 126 -17.98 13.35 0.11
N GLN A 127 -17.86 12.99 1.38
CA GLN A 127 -17.82 11.57 1.81
C GLN A 127 -19.04 10.73 1.38
N PRO A 128 -20.30 11.25 1.42
CA PRO A 128 -21.45 10.50 0.94
C PRO A 128 -21.37 10.17 -0.55
N MET A 129 -20.83 11.11 -1.36
CA MET A 129 -20.65 10.94 -2.79
C MET A 129 -19.57 9.91 -3.10
N ASP A 130 -18.42 9.99 -2.45
CA ASP A 130 -17.33 9.04 -2.59
C ASP A 130 -17.76 7.62 -2.19
N PHE A 131 -18.55 7.52 -1.12
CA PHE A 131 -19.10 6.25 -0.66
C PHE A 131 -20.12 5.66 -1.66
N ALA A 132 -20.95 6.51 -2.29
CA ALA A 132 -21.89 6.10 -3.31
C ALA A 132 -21.15 5.58 -4.57
N PHE A 133 -20.11 6.29 -5.03
CA PHE A 133 -19.27 5.83 -6.14
C PHE A 133 -18.54 4.53 -5.85
N PHE A 134 -18.03 4.39 -4.62
CA PHE A 134 -17.37 3.16 -4.18
C PHE A 134 -18.33 1.96 -4.21
N ASN A 135 -19.55 2.12 -3.67
CA ASN A 135 -20.57 1.06 -3.70
C ASN A 135 -21.01 0.73 -5.13
N ALA A 136 -21.24 1.75 -5.97
CA ALA A 136 -21.57 1.52 -7.38
C ALA A 136 -20.48 0.74 -8.11
N SER A 137 -19.21 1.01 -7.81
CA SER A 137 -18.07 0.26 -8.37
C SER A 137 -18.06 -1.21 -7.93
N ILE A 138 -18.40 -1.48 -6.66
CA ILE A 138 -18.49 -2.85 -6.13
C ILE A 138 -19.67 -3.60 -6.80
N GLU A 139 -20.83 -2.95 -6.91
CA GLU A 139 -22.01 -3.55 -7.55
C GLU A 139 -21.77 -3.86 -9.03
N ALA A 140 -21.15 -2.92 -9.76
CA ALA A 140 -20.79 -3.14 -11.17
C ALA A 140 -19.83 -4.32 -11.37
N THR A 141 -18.95 -4.58 -10.41
CA THR A 141 -18.01 -5.73 -10.46
C THR A 141 -18.60 -7.03 -9.94
N SER A 142 -19.64 -6.98 -9.09
CA SER A 142 -20.31 -8.15 -8.54
C SER A 142 -21.45 -8.67 -9.41
N GLY A 143 -21.95 -7.87 -10.33
CA GLY A 143 -23.04 -8.20 -11.28
C GLY A 143 -22.59 -8.87 -12.58
N GLN A 144 -21.32 -9.16 -12.73
CA GLN A 144 -20.70 -9.97 -13.77
C GLN A 144 -20.25 -11.31 -13.18
#